data_b66162330680c2bda2724cc415086e55
#
_entry.id   b66162330680c2bda2724cc415086e55
#
_cell.length_a   1.000
_cell.length_b   1.000
_cell.length_c   1.000
_cell.angle_alpha   90.00
_cell.angle_beta   90.00
_cell.angle_gamma   90.00
#
_symmetry.space_group_name_H-M   'P 1'
#
loop_
_entity.id
_entity.type
_entity.pdbx_description
1 polymer ?
#
loop_
_entity_poly.entity_id
_entity_poly.type
_entity_poly.pdbx_seq_one_letter_code
_entity_poly.pdbx_strand_id
1 'polypeptide(L)'
;MKIFITGGAGYVGSALVPKLLDLGHEITVLDLMMYGEDVLQDHPQLKKIKGDIRQINLLSKIIPGHDILIHLACISNDPSFELNPSLGKSINFDAFEPIVKLSRDNNVSRFIYASSSSVYGIKNEKNVTEDMLLEPLTDYSKFKAQCETILNKYKSDNFITTTIRPSTVCGYARRQRLDLVVNILTNHAYHKREIKVFGGNQLRPNIHISDMVSSYLDVIRADKNKINGQ
;
A
#
# COMPACT_ATOMS: atom_id res chain seq x y z
N MET A 1 13.74 14.61 -2.63
CA MET A 1 13.79 13.61 -1.54
C MET A 1 14.08 12.25 -2.14
N LYS A 2 14.72 11.38 -1.36
CA LYS A 2 14.95 9.98 -1.72
C LYS A 2 13.87 9.11 -1.10
N ILE A 3 13.06 8.45 -1.92
CA ILE A 3 11.89 7.68 -1.46
C ILE A 3 12.08 6.21 -1.81
N PHE A 4 12.00 5.35 -0.80
CA PHE A 4 12.01 3.90 -0.96
C PHE A 4 10.58 3.36 -0.96
N ILE A 5 10.23 2.56 -1.97
CA ILE A 5 8.88 2.02 -2.12
C ILE A 5 8.96 0.50 -2.25
N THR A 6 8.36 -0.22 -1.31
CA THR A 6 8.14 -1.66 -1.47
C THR A 6 6.82 -1.91 -2.20
N GLY A 7 6.81 -2.82 -3.15
CA GLY A 7 5.60 -3.10 -3.95
C GLY A 7 5.30 -2.01 -4.99
N GLY A 8 6.31 -1.25 -5.40
CA GLY A 8 6.13 -0.12 -6.32
C GLY A 8 5.76 -0.50 -7.75
N ALA A 9 5.95 -1.75 -8.18
CA ALA A 9 5.47 -2.26 -9.46
C ALA A 9 4.05 -2.87 -9.38
N GLY A 10 3.36 -2.71 -8.24
CA GLY A 10 1.97 -3.09 -8.05
C GLY A 10 0.99 -2.07 -8.63
N TYR A 11 -0.32 -2.27 -8.38
CA TYR A 11 -1.40 -1.44 -8.92
C TYR A 11 -1.26 0.04 -8.51
N VAL A 12 -1.22 0.32 -7.21
CA VAL A 12 -1.05 1.70 -6.71
C VAL A 12 0.34 2.24 -7.07
N GLY A 13 1.38 1.43 -6.89
CA GLY A 13 2.76 1.84 -7.15
C GLY A 13 3.00 2.25 -8.60
N SER A 14 2.41 1.53 -9.58
CA SER A 14 2.56 1.86 -11.01
C SER A 14 1.92 3.20 -11.42
N ALA A 15 1.03 3.75 -10.58
CA ALA A 15 0.47 5.08 -10.75
C ALA A 15 1.21 6.13 -9.91
N LEU A 16 1.66 5.77 -8.70
CA LEU A 16 2.32 6.67 -7.76
C LEU A 16 3.77 7.01 -8.18
N VAL A 17 4.55 5.97 -8.57
CA VAL A 17 5.98 6.14 -8.91
C VAL A 17 6.21 7.18 -10.01
N PRO A 18 5.49 7.15 -11.16
CA PRO A 18 5.66 8.18 -12.18
C PRO A 18 5.38 9.59 -11.66
N LYS A 19 4.36 9.77 -10.81
CA LYS A 19 4.02 11.07 -10.24
C LYS A 19 5.08 11.61 -9.30
N LEU A 20 5.74 10.74 -8.53
CA LEU A 20 6.85 11.13 -7.67
C LEU A 20 8.09 11.51 -8.50
N LEU A 21 8.35 10.82 -9.60
CA LEU A 21 9.42 11.16 -10.54
C LEU A 21 9.16 12.52 -11.22
N ASP A 22 7.92 12.77 -11.67
CA ASP A 22 7.49 14.06 -12.26
C ASP A 22 7.73 15.24 -11.28
N LEU A 23 7.68 14.96 -9.96
CA LEU A 23 7.95 15.94 -8.90
C LEU A 23 9.45 16.06 -8.54
N GLY A 24 10.34 15.39 -9.28
CA GLY A 24 11.79 15.47 -9.10
C GLY A 24 12.33 14.65 -7.91
N HIS A 25 11.58 13.65 -7.42
CA HIS A 25 12.08 12.76 -6.37
C HIS A 25 12.96 11.65 -6.93
N GLU A 26 13.95 11.21 -6.17
CA GLU A 26 14.72 10.00 -6.45
C GLU A 26 13.99 8.81 -5.85
N ILE A 27 13.66 7.81 -6.66
CA ILE A 27 12.83 6.67 -6.25
C ILE A 27 13.63 5.38 -6.34
N THR A 28 13.61 4.61 -5.26
CA THR A 28 14.03 3.20 -5.26
C THR A 28 12.82 2.31 -5.03
N VAL A 29 12.55 1.40 -5.96
CA VAL A 29 11.47 0.42 -5.87
C VAL A 29 12.06 -0.95 -5.59
N LEU A 30 11.57 -1.62 -4.55
CA LEU A 30 11.75 -3.05 -4.31
C LEU A 30 10.43 -3.77 -4.60
N ASP A 31 10.44 -4.71 -5.54
CA ASP A 31 9.27 -5.50 -5.92
C ASP A 31 9.70 -6.88 -6.43
N LEU A 32 8.84 -7.88 -6.36
CA LEU A 32 9.07 -9.18 -6.99
C LEU A 32 9.06 -9.12 -8.52
N MET A 33 8.55 -8.02 -9.09
CA MET A 33 8.39 -7.80 -10.54
C MET A 33 7.59 -8.91 -11.23
N MET A 34 6.59 -9.47 -10.53
CA MET A 34 5.78 -10.60 -11.03
C MET A 34 4.98 -10.25 -12.30
N TYR A 35 4.72 -8.97 -12.51
CA TYR A 35 3.93 -8.47 -13.65
C TYR A 35 4.78 -7.82 -14.75
N GLY A 36 6.09 -8.03 -14.69
CA GLY A 36 7.08 -7.47 -15.61
C GLY A 36 7.82 -6.26 -15.02
N GLU A 37 9.07 -6.09 -15.44
CA GLU A 37 9.90 -4.94 -15.05
C GLU A 37 9.55 -3.66 -15.82
N ASP A 38 8.87 -3.80 -16.96
CA ASP A 38 8.40 -2.76 -17.84
C ASP A 38 7.11 -2.06 -17.35
N VAL A 39 6.48 -2.58 -16.29
CA VAL A 39 5.38 -1.90 -15.58
C VAL A 39 5.80 -0.48 -15.18
N LEU A 40 7.04 -0.30 -14.75
CA LEU A 40 7.65 0.99 -14.50
C LEU A 40 8.62 1.33 -15.63
N GLN A 41 8.37 2.43 -16.34
CA GLN A 41 9.29 2.92 -17.37
C GLN A 41 10.63 3.31 -16.76
N ASP A 42 11.70 3.15 -17.55
CA ASP A 42 13.02 3.58 -17.11
C ASP A 42 13.07 5.10 -16.97
N HIS A 43 13.73 5.55 -15.91
CA HIS A 43 13.90 6.97 -15.62
C HIS A 43 15.24 7.18 -14.90
N PRO A 44 16.00 8.27 -15.15
CA PRO A 44 17.30 8.51 -14.51
C PRO A 44 17.26 8.54 -12.98
N GLN A 45 16.13 8.95 -12.39
CA GLN A 45 15.92 9.03 -10.96
C GLN A 45 15.17 7.80 -10.40
N LEU A 46 14.96 6.72 -11.19
CA LEU A 46 14.32 5.49 -10.76
C LEU A 46 15.32 4.34 -10.71
N LYS A 47 15.46 3.75 -9.52
CA LYS A 47 16.17 2.49 -9.32
C LYS A 47 15.15 1.38 -9.08
N LYS A 48 15.12 0.39 -9.96
CA LYS A 48 14.29 -0.82 -9.81
C LYS A 48 15.14 -1.95 -9.22
N ILE A 49 14.66 -2.59 -8.16
CA ILE A 49 15.31 -3.72 -7.50
C ILE A 49 14.32 -4.87 -7.45
N LYS A 50 14.65 -5.97 -8.12
CA LYS A 50 13.88 -7.21 -8.03
C LYS A 50 14.28 -7.96 -6.79
N GLY A 51 13.33 -8.20 -5.88
CA GLY A 51 13.62 -8.88 -4.61
C GLY A 51 12.39 -9.04 -3.73
N ASP A 52 12.55 -9.83 -2.69
CA ASP A 52 11.50 -10.14 -1.71
C ASP A 52 11.70 -9.31 -0.44
N ILE A 53 10.63 -8.72 0.08
CA ILE A 53 10.64 -7.93 1.32
C ILE A 53 11.03 -8.73 2.56
N ARG A 54 11.00 -10.06 2.49
CA ARG A 54 11.45 -10.97 3.57
C ARG A 54 12.97 -11.14 3.61
N GLN A 55 13.69 -10.65 2.60
CA GLN A 55 15.16 -10.73 2.52
C GLN A 55 15.82 -9.61 3.34
N ILE A 56 15.92 -9.78 4.65
CA ILE A 56 16.46 -8.77 5.58
C ILE A 56 17.86 -8.30 5.18
N ASN A 57 18.73 -9.21 4.71
CA ASN A 57 20.08 -8.87 4.25
C ASN A 57 20.07 -7.98 2.99
N LEU A 58 19.06 -8.07 2.15
CA LEU A 58 18.87 -7.17 1.02
C LEU A 58 18.39 -5.80 1.52
N LEU A 59 17.36 -5.80 2.36
CA LEU A 59 16.76 -4.58 2.92
C LEU A 59 17.77 -3.74 3.69
N SER A 60 18.64 -4.36 4.50
CA SER A 60 19.68 -3.65 5.25
C SER A 60 20.71 -2.94 4.37
N LYS A 61 20.86 -3.35 3.11
CA LYS A 61 21.76 -2.70 2.14
C LYS A 61 21.07 -1.59 1.33
N ILE A 62 19.74 -1.67 1.16
CA ILE A 62 19.03 -0.79 0.23
C ILE A 62 18.16 0.26 0.90
N ILE A 63 17.74 0.09 2.16
CA ILE A 63 16.98 1.09 2.92
C ILE A 63 17.84 2.32 3.30
N PRO A 64 19.12 2.16 3.71
CA PRO A 64 19.92 3.31 4.13
C PRO A 64 19.99 4.43 3.09
N GLY A 65 19.95 5.68 3.56
CA GLY A 65 20.08 6.87 2.72
C GLY A 65 18.79 7.33 2.05
N HIS A 66 17.63 6.75 2.42
CA HIS A 66 16.31 7.24 2.00
C HIS A 66 15.66 8.10 3.08
N ASP A 67 14.96 9.15 2.66
CA ASP A 67 14.24 10.06 3.55
C ASP A 67 12.89 9.48 3.98
N ILE A 68 12.20 8.82 3.05
CA ILE A 68 10.84 8.28 3.22
C ILE A 68 10.78 6.83 2.77
N LEU A 69 10.06 5.99 3.51
CA LEU A 69 9.67 4.66 3.07
C LEU A 69 8.14 4.58 2.91
N ILE A 70 7.69 4.11 1.74
CA ILE A 70 6.28 3.81 1.46
C ILE A 70 6.12 2.30 1.32
N HIS A 71 5.37 1.68 2.22
CA HIS A 71 5.19 0.24 2.25
C HIS A 71 3.87 -0.17 1.59
N LEU A 72 3.95 -0.57 0.30
CA LEU A 72 2.80 -1.04 -0.49
C LEU A 72 2.81 -2.56 -0.69
N ALA A 73 3.96 -3.22 -0.50
CA ALA A 73 4.11 -4.65 -0.78
C ALA A 73 3.22 -5.48 0.15
N CYS A 74 2.31 -6.24 -0.43
CA CYS A 74 1.48 -7.20 0.29
C CYS A 74 0.77 -8.16 -0.69
N ILE A 75 0.23 -9.26 -0.18
CA ILE A 75 -0.87 -9.99 -0.81
C ILE A 75 -2.13 -9.18 -0.51
N SER A 76 -2.76 -8.59 -1.54
CA SER A 76 -3.57 -7.39 -1.41
C SER A 76 -5.09 -7.60 -1.39
N ASN A 77 -5.57 -8.82 -1.20
CA ASN A 77 -7.00 -9.13 -1.01
C ASN A 77 -7.19 -10.44 -0.25
N ASP A 78 -8.39 -10.62 0.30
CA ASP A 78 -8.74 -11.81 1.08
C ASP A 78 -8.66 -13.09 0.25
N PRO A 79 -9.25 -13.20 -0.98
CA PRO A 79 -9.18 -14.43 -1.76
C PRO A 79 -7.75 -14.87 -2.08
N SER A 80 -6.86 -13.93 -2.41
CA SER A 80 -5.46 -14.26 -2.68
C SER A 80 -4.71 -14.66 -1.40
N PHE A 81 -5.06 -14.08 -0.26
CA PHE A 81 -4.50 -14.43 1.04
C PHE A 81 -4.91 -15.85 1.44
N GLU A 82 -6.17 -16.22 1.24
CA GLU A 82 -6.73 -17.54 1.58
C GLU A 82 -6.14 -18.69 0.76
N LEU A 83 -5.59 -18.42 -0.45
CA LEU A 83 -4.91 -19.44 -1.24
C LEU A 83 -3.70 -20.06 -0.52
N ASN A 84 -2.99 -19.28 0.28
CA ASN A 84 -1.90 -19.75 1.11
C ASN A 84 -1.73 -18.82 2.34
N PRO A 85 -2.45 -19.07 3.44
CA PRO A 85 -2.44 -18.21 4.62
C PRO A 85 -1.06 -18.09 5.28
N SER A 86 -0.23 -19.14 5.25
CA SER A 86 1.12 -19.11 5.82
C SER A 86 2.04 -18.19 5.01
N LEU A 87 1.98 -18.24 3.68
CA LEU A 87 2.67 -17.31 2.80
C LEU A 87 2.15 -15.89 3.01
N GLY A 88 0.82 -15.73 3.07
CA GLY A 88 0.16 -14.46 3.37
C GLY A 88 0.67 -13.83 4.65
N LYS A 89 0.70 -14.61 5.75
CA LYS A 89 1.23 -14.17 7.04
C LYS A 89 2.70 -13.76 6.94
N SER A 90 3.54 -14.58 6.29
CA SER A 90 4.98 -14.31 6.17
C SER A 90 5.29 -13.01 5.45
N ILE A 91 4.48 -12.65 4.44
CA ILE A 91 4.65 -11.43 3.64
C ILE A 91 4.00 -10.22 4.32
N ASN A 92 2.71 -10.36 4.72
CA ASN A 92 1.93 -9.21 5.19
C ASN A 92 2.19 -8.86 6.65
N PHE A 93 2.67 -9.79 7.45
CA PHE A 93 2.83 -9.60 8.90
C PHE A 93 4.26 -9.83 9.38
N ASP A 94 4.83 -11.04 9.16
CA ASP A 94 6.13 -11.39 9.76
C ASP A 94 7.27 -10.52 9.21
N ALA A 95 7.20 -10.08 7.94
CA ALA A 95 8.18 -9.19 7.34
C ALA A 95 8.06 -7.72 7.79
N PHE A 96 6.91 -7.31 8.34
CA PHE A 96 6.58 -5.90 8.57
C PHE A 96 7.46 -5.24 9.63
N GLU A 97 7.49 -5.78 10.85
CA GLU A 97 8.24 -5.19 11.96
C GLU A 97 9.75 -5.09 11.68
N PRO A 98 10.42 -6.10 11.08
CA PRO A 98 11.80 -5.97 10.61
C PRO A 98 12.04 -4.79 9.68
N ILE A 99 11.11 -4.52 8.74
CA ILE A 99 11.21 -3.37 7.81
C ILE A 99 11.09 -2.05 8.57
N VAL A 100 10.11 -1.94 9.46
CA VAL A 100 9.91 -0.74 10.29
C VAL A 100 11.16 -0.45 11.13
N LYS A 101 11.69 -1.48 11.80
CA LYS A 101 12.89 -1.37 12.63
C LYS A 101 14.10 -0.93 11.80
N LEU A 102 14.36 -1.59 10.66
CA LEU A 102 15.46 -1.21 9.77
C LEU A 102 15.32 0.24 9.28
N SER A 103 14.10 0.67 8.96
CA SER A 103 13.85 2.05 8.50
C SER A 103 14.19 3.06 9.57
N ARG A 104 13.70 2.86 10.81
CA ARG A 104 14.01 3.72 11.96
C ARG A 104 15.53 3.75 12.25
N ASP A 105 16.13 2.59 12.32
CA ASP A 105 17.55 2.45 12.70
C ASP A 105 18.52 3.00 11.62
N ASN A 106 18.02 3.24 10.39
CA ASN A 106 18.76 3.86 9.29
C ASN A 106 18.31 5.30 8.98
N ASN A 107 17.69 5.98 9.94
CA ASN A 107 17.32 7.39 9.87
C ASN A 107 16.33 7.74 8.75
N VAL A 108 15.47 6.79 8.33
CA VAL A 108 14.29 7.13 7.54
C VAL A 108 13.42 8.05 8.40
N SER A 109 13.10 9.25 7.91
CA SER A 109 12.36 10.24 8.70
C SER A 109 10.86 9.99 8.70
N ARG A 110 10.32 9.31 7.66
CA ARG A 110 8.89 9.07 7.50
C ARG A 110 8.60 7.67 6.95
N PHE A 111 7.72 6.95 7.62
CA PHE A 111 7.22 5.66 7.18
C PHE A 111 5.72 5.75 6.89
N ILE A 112 5.31 5.48 5.65
CA ILE A 112 3.92 5.51 5.20
C ILE A 112 3.47 4.08 4.93
N TYR A 113 2.47 3.62 5.66
CA TYR A 113 1.94 2.26 5.55
C TYR A 113 0.62 2.22 4.80
N ALA A 114 0.52 1.36 3.80
CA ALA A 114 -0.73 1.02 3.14
C ALA A 114 -1.46 -0.06 3.94
N SER A 115 -2.38 0.34 4.82
CA SER A 115 -3.35 -0.52 5.47
C SER A 115 -4.55 -0.79 4.55
N SER A 116 -5.74 -0.86 5.08
CA SER A 116 -6.98 -1.11 4.33
C SER A 116 -8.19 -0.67 5.14
N SER A 117 -9.24 -0.18 4.49
CA SER A 117 -10.53 0.06 5.13
C SER A 117 -11.19 -1.22 5.67
N SER A 118 -10.74 -2.41 5.23
CA SER A 118 -11.24 -3.69 5.75
C SER A 118 -10.93 -3.91 7.24
N VAL A 119 -10.02 -3.13 7.83
CA VAL A 119 -9.73 -3.16 9.28
C VAL A 119 -10.93 -2.73 10.14
N TYR A 120 -11.85 -1.94 9.57
CA TYR A 120 -13.07 -1.53 10.28
C TYR A 120 -14.10 -2.65 10.41
N GLY A 121 -14.04 -3.69 9.57
CA GLY A 121 -15.04 -4.74 9.51
C GLY A 121 -16.37 -4.28 8.89
N ILE A 122 -17.50 -4.77 9.41
CA ILE A 122 -18.84 -4.34 9.00
C ILE A 122 -19.32 -3.25 9.95
N LYS A 123 -19.66 -2.10 9.39
CA LYS A 123 -20.21 -0.97 10.15
C LYS A 123 -21.62 -0.67 9.68
N ASN A 124 -22.48 -0.33 10.65
CA ASN A 124 -23.86 0.09 10.38
C ASN A 124 -23.97 1.62 10.24
N GLU A 125 -22.94 2.32 10.69
CA GLU A 125 -22.86 3.78 10.63
C GLU A 125 -22.74 4.25 9.18
N LYS A 126 -23.44 5.32 8.86
CA LYS A 126 -23.45 5.92 7.52
C LYS A 126 -22.05 6.45 7.13
N ASN A 127 -21.34 7.00 8.11
CA ASN A 127 -19.99 7.54 7.90
C ASN A 127 -19.03 6.77 8.82
N VAL A 128 -18.00 6.17 8.23
CA VAL A 128 -16.91 5.52 8.95
C VAL A 128 -15.75 6.50 9.02
N THR A 129 -15.26 6.75 10.24
CA THR A 129 -14.18 7.69 10.55
C THR A 129 -12.98 6.97 11.16
N GLU A 130 -11.81 7.63 11.19
CA GLU A 130 -10.55 7.03 11.59
C GLU A 130 -10.47 6.67 13.09
N ASP A 131 -11.29 7.29 13.94
CA ASP A 131 -11.39 7.07 15.39
C ASP A 131 -12.29 5.89 15.77
N MET A 132 -13.01 5.31 14.80
CA MET A 132 -13.85 4.14 15.06
C MET A 132 -13.04 2.90 15.42
N LEU A 133 -13.64 2.05 16.26
CA LEU A 133 -13.07 0.78 16.66
C LEU A 133 -12.82 -0.11 15.45
N LEU A 134 -11.63 -0.72 15.41
CA LEU A 134 -11.27 -1.69 14.38
C LEU A 134 -11.84 -3.07 14.75
N GLU A 135 -12.56 -3.68 13.83
CA GLU A 135 -13.22 -5.00 13.99
C GLU A 135 -12.92 -5.90 12.78
N PRO A 136 -11.63 -6.15 12.49
CA PRO A 136 -11.22 -6.90 11.31
C PRO A 136 -11.76 -8.34 11.35
N LEU A 137 -12.34 -8.81 10.24
CA LEU A 137 -12.99 -10.11 10.17
C LEU A 137 -12.07 -11.20 9.62
N THR A 138 -11.32 -10.91 8.58
CA THR A 138 -10.45 -11.86 7.87
C THR A 138 -9.02 -11.80 8.40
N ASP A 139 -8.23 -12.83 8.17
CA ASP A 139 -6.82 -12.84 8.57
C ASP A 139 -6.02 -11.72 7.86
N TYR A 140 -6.33 -11.44 6.58
CA TYR A 140 -5.77 -10.29 5.89
C TYR A 140 -6.01 -8.98 6.66
N SER A 141 -7.27 -8.68 7.02
CA SER A 141 -7.62 -7.45 7.72
C SER A 141 -7.08 -7.42 9.16
N LYS A 142 -7.05 -8.56 9.86
CA LYS A 142 -6.44 -8.68 11.20
C LYS A 142 -4.95 -8.36 11.17
N PHE A 143 -4.19 -8.92 10.20
CA PHE A 143 -2.77 -8.60 10.08
C PHE A 143 -2.53 -7.14 9.67
N LYS A 144 -3.39 -6.55 8.83
CA LYS A 144 -3.32 -5.12 8.55
C LYS A 144 -3.46 -4.29 9.83
N ALA A 145 -4.47 -4.55 10.66
CA ALA A 145 -4.69 -3.84 11.93
C ALA A 145 -3.54 -4.07 12.95
N GLN A 146 -3.00 -5.28 13.02
CA GLN A 146 -1.85 -5.59 13.88
C GLN A 146 -0.59 -4.82 13.43
N CYS A 147 -0.34 -4.71 12.12
CA CYS A 147 0.75 -3.90 11.58
C CYS A 147 0.63 -2.42 11.93
N GLU A 148 -0.59 -1.86 11.94
CA GLU A 148 -0.81 -0.48 12.42
C GLU A 148 -0.40 -0.32 13.89
N THR A 149 -0.79 -1.28 14.72
CA THR A 149 -0.41 -1.31 16.14
C THR A 149 1.11 -1.42 16.32
N ILE A 150 1.78 -2.24 15.52
CA ILE A 150 3.25 -2.35 15.53
C ILE A 150 3.86 -1.01 15.11
N LEU A 151 3.44 -0.45 13.98
CA LEU A 151 4.00 0.81 13.46
C LEU A 151 3.89 1.94 14.48
N ASN A 152 2.75 2.05 15.15
CA ASN A 152 2.50 3.11 16.13
C ASN A 152 3.43 3.04 17.36
N LYS A 153 3.96 1.85 17.72
CA LYS A 153 4.95 1.69 18.79
C LYS A 153 6.30 2.32 18.46
N TYR A 154 6.61 2.48 17.17
CA TYR A 154 7.88 3.00 16.69
C TYR A 154 7.88 4.52 16.46
N LYS A 155 6.71 5.17 16.48
CA LYS A 155 6.60 6.62 16.25
C LYS A 155 7.44 7.43 17.23
N SER A 156 8.08 8.47 16.72
CA SER A 156 8.84 9.43 17.50
C SER A 156 8.93 10.77 16.75
N ASP A 157 9.54 11.78 17.35
CA ASP A 157 9.76 13.08 16.68
C ASP A 157 10.68 12.99 15.46
N ASN A 158 11.52 11.95 15.39
CA ASN A 158 12.46 11.72 14.31
C ASN A 158 12.05 10.58 13.37
N PHE A 159 10.99 9.83 13.69
CA PHE A 159 10.45 8.75 12.87
C PHE A 159 8.93 8.88 12.80
N ILE A 160 8.47 9.62 11.81
CA ILE A 160 7.06 9.91 11.59
C ILE A 160 6.39 8.72 10.96
N THR A 161 5.35 8.20 11.58
CA THR A 161 4.60 7.05 11.09
C THR A 161 3.20 7.47 10.69
N THR A 162 2.75 7.07 9.51
CA THR A 162 1.40 7.36 9.02
C THR A 162 0.80 6.12 8.36
N THR A 163 -0.44 5.83 8.71
CA THR A 163 -1.21 4.74 8.13
C THR A 163 -2.29 5.29 7.21
N ILE A 164 -2.34 4.79 5.98
CA ILE A 164 -3.44 5.07 5.04
C ILE A 164 -4.34 3.85 4.99
N ARG A 165 -5.65 4.00 5.24
CA ARG A 165 -6.67 2.95 5.16
C ARG A 165 -7.54 3.13 3.91
N PRO A 166 -7.03 2.77 2.73
CA PRO A 166 -7.77 3.00 1.49
C PRO A 166 -9.03 2.14 1.42
N SER A 167 -10.07 2.70 0.82
CA SER A 167 -11.18 1.93 0.28
C SER A 167 -10.75 1.16 -0.98
N THR A 168 -11.69 0.46 -1.63
CA THR A 168 -11.39 -0.25 -2.88
C THR A 168 -10.94 0.72 -3.96
N VAL A 169 -9.71 0.61 -4.40
CA VAL A 169 -9.14 1.50 -5.43
C VAL A 169 -9.66 1.08 -6.80
N CYS A 170 -10.08 2.03 -7.63
CA CYS A 170 -10.53 1.79 -9.00
C CYS A 170 -9.85 2.74 -9.99
N GLY A 171 -9.96 2.44 -11.28
CA GLY A 171 -9.38 3.24 -12.36
C GLY A 171 -8.19 2.56 -13.04
N TYR A 172 -7.64 3.24 -14.04
CA TYR A 172 -6.54 2.70 -14.85
C TYR A 172 -5.17 2.92 -14.20
N ALA A 173 -4.36 1.87 -14.21
CA ALA A 173 -2.93 1.93 -13.93
C ALA A 173 -2.19 0.95 -14.85
N ARG A 174 -0.89 1.14 -15.10
CA ARG A 174 -0.12 0.25 -16.00
C ARG A 174 -0.12 -1.20 -15.54
N ARG A 175 -0.02 -1.46 -14.23
CA ARG A 175 -0.33 -2.76 -13.64
C ARG A 175 -1.81 -2.74 -13.25
N GLN A 176 -2.67 -3.14 -14.16
CA GLN A 176 -4.11 -3.15 -13.94
C GLN A 176 -4.56 -4.30 -13.02
N ARG A 177 -5.60 -4.05 -12.21
CA ARG A 177 -6.30 -5.06 -11.40
C ARG A 177 -7.73 -5.22 -11.88
N LEU A 178 -8.04 -6.39 -12.44
CA LEU A 178 -9.37 -6.75 -12.93
C LEU A 178 -10.17 -7.61 -11.95
N ASP A 179 -9.66 -7.80 -10.74
CA ASP A 179 -10.33 -8.46 -9.61
C ASP A 179 -11.12 -7.48 -8.72
N LEU A 180 -10.94 -6.17 -8.93
CA LEU A 180 -11.63 -5.12 -8.18
C LEU A 180 -12.97 -4.78 -8.82
N VAL A 181 -14.02 -4.61 -8.00
CA VAL A 181 -15.42 -4.55 -8.45
C VAL A 181 -15.66 -3.55 -9.58
N VAL A 182 -15.24 -2.30 -9.45
CA VAL A 182 -15.46 -1.29 -10.51
C VAL A 182 -14.69 -1.66 -11.78
N ASN A 183 -13.43 -2.07 -11.64
CA ASN A 183 -12.57 -2.41 -12.77
C ASN A 183 -13.09 -3.63 -13.54
N ILE A 184 -13.49 -4.71 -12.84
CA ILE A 184 -13.99 -5.92 -13.50
C ILE A 184 -15.35 -5.70 -14.16
N LEU A 185 -16.27 -4.99 -13.50
CA LEU A 185 -17.59 -4.71 -14.08
C LEU A 185 -17.48 -3.80 -15.31
N THR A 186 -16.60 -2.79 -15.27
CA THR A 186 -16.30 -1.94 -16.43
C THR A 186 -15.72 -2.76 -17.59
N ASN A 187 -14.76 -3.63 -17.30
CA ASN A 187 -14.17 -4.53 -18.31
C ASN A 187 -15.22 -5.47 -18.91
N HIS A 188 -16.09 -6.06 -18.08
CA HIS A 188 -17.17 -6.94 -18.60
C HIS A 188 -18.20 -6.15 -19.41
N ALA A 189 -18.62 -4.96 -18.95
CA ALA A 189 -19.55 -4.11 -19.69
C ALA A 189 -19.01 -3.78 -21.09
N TYR A 190 -17.72 -3.44 -21.18
CA TYR A 190 -17.09 -3.10 -22.45
C TYR A 190 -16.94 -4.30 -23.40
N HIS A 191 -16.33 -5.38 -22.91
CA HIS A 191 -15.97 -6.52 -23.76
C HIS A 191 -17.11 -7.53 -23.94
N LYS A 192 -17.90 -7.78 -22.89
CA LYS A 192 -18.97 -8.80 -22.91
C LYS A 192 -20.36 -8.22 -23.12
N ARG A 193 -20.50 -6.88 -23.02
CA ARG A 193 -21.81 -6.19 -23.06
C ARG A 193 -22.78 -6.68 -21.97
N GLU A 194 -22.24 -7.28 -20.92
CA GLU A 194 -23.00 -7.85 -19.80
C GLU A 194 -22.23 -7.59 -18.50
N ILE A 195 -22.94 -7.27 -17.43
CA ILE A 195 -22.41 -7.26 -16.07
C ILE A 195 -23.24 -8.19 -15.18
N LYS A 196 -22.56 -8.95 -14.30
CA LYS A 196 -23.21 -9.78 -13.29
C LYS A 196 -22.91 -9.18 -11.92
N VAL A 197 -23.97 -8.75 -11.22
CA VAL A 197 -23.86 -8.19 -9.87
C VAL A 197 -24.35 -9.24 -8.88
N PHE A 198 -23.52 -9.60 -7.93
CA PHE A 198 -23.86 -10.50 -6.84
C PHE A 198 -24.32 -9.70 -5.63
N GLY A 199 -25.53 -9.96 -5.14
CA GLY A 199 -26.17 -9.20 -4.08
C GLY A 199 -26.75 -7.90 -4.60
N GLY A 200 -26.04 -6.78 -4.46
CA GLY A 200 -26.44 -5.46 -4.99
C GLY A 200 -26.87 -4.44 -3.93
N ASN A 201 -27.21 -4.87 -2.72
CA ASN A 201 -27.59 -3.98 -1.63
C ASN A 201 -26.43 -3.56 -0.71
N GLN A 202 -25.24 -4.21 -0.85
CA GLN A 202 -24.08 -3.90 -0.05
C GLN A 202 -23.43 -2.57 -0.46
N LEU A 203 -23.26 -1.69 0.49
CA LEU A 203 -22.49 -0.45 0.29
C LEU A 203 -20.99 -0.76 0.38
N ARG A 204 -20.24 -0.34 -0.63
CA ARG A 204 -18.78 -0.50 -0.69
C ARG A 204 -18.16 0.84 -1.06
N PRO A 205 -17.27 1.40 -0.21
CA PRO A 205 -16.57 2.62 -0.57
C PRO A 205 -15.54 2.33 -1.67
N ASN A 206 -15.41 3.27 -2.61
CA ASN A 206 -14.42 3.21 -3.68
C ASN A 206 -13.67 4.53 -3.75
N ILE A 207 -12.39 4.48 -4.12
CA ILE A 207 -11.56 5.64 -4.39
C ILE A 207 -10.91 5.50 -5.77
N HIS A 208 -10.90 6.57 -6.55
CA HIS A 208 -10.20 6.56 -7.83
C HIS A 208 -8.69 6.55 -7.62
N ILE A 209 -7.95 5.87 -8.51
CA ILE A 209 -6.49 5.75 -8.41
C ILE A 209 -5.76 7.10 -8.37
N SER A 210 -6.27 8.13 -9.05
CA SER A 210 -5.70 9.48 -9.00
C SER A 210 -5.81 10.11 -7.61
N ASP A 211 -6.96 9.92 -6.94
CA ASP A 211 -7.20 10.46 -5.60
C ASP A 211 -6.38 9.70 -4.57
N MET A 212 -6.22 8.38 -4.78
CA MET A 212 -5.32 7.57 -3.98
C MET A 212 -3.86 8.06 -4.10
N VAL A 213 -3.40 8.35 -5.31
CA VAL A 213 -2.07 8.93 -5.54
C VAL A 213 -1.95 10.30 -4.86
N SER A 214 -2.96 11.17 -5.02
CA SER A 214 -2.97 12.49 -4.37
C SER A 214 -2.87 12.37 -2.85
N SER A 215 -3.57 11.41 -2.23
CA SER A 215 -3.48 11.16 -0.78
C SER A 215 -2.06 10.82 -0.33
N TYR A 216 -1.31 10.02 -1.10
CA TYR A 216 0.11 9.77 -0.80
C TYR A 216 0.95 11.03 -0.92
N LEU A 217 0.73 11.85 -1.97
CA LEU A 217 1.46 13.10 -2.16
C LEU A 217 1.19 14.09 -1.03
N ASP A 218 -0.04 14.17 -0.56
CA ASP A 218 -0.43 15.01 0.57
C ASP A 218 0.24 14.56 1.86
N VAL A 219 0.24 13.25 2.16
CA VAL A 219 0.92 12.70 3.34
C VAL A 219 2.43 12.93 3.27
N ILE A 220 3.06 12.80 2.07
CA ILE A 220 4.49 13.08 1.89
C ILE A 220 4.82 14.55 2.23
N ARG A 221 3.95 15.50 1.91
CA ARG A 221 4.14 16.95 2.08
C ARG A 221 3.65 17.47 3.43
N ALA A 222 2.77 16.73 4.10
CA ALA A 222 2.12 17.18 5.32
C ALA A 222 3.11 17.49 6.46
N ASP A 223 2.74 18.44 7.30
CA ASP A 223 3.45 18.72 8.55
C ASP A 223 3.45 17.46 9.43
N LYS A 224 4.66 17.11 9.93
CA LYS A 224 4.86 15.94 10.78
C LYS A 224 3.93 15.91 11.99
N ASN A 225 3.64 17.06 12.60
CA ASN A 225 2.80 17.16 13.79
C ASN A 225 1.33 16.83 13.53
N LYS A 226 0.90 16.89 12.25
CA LYS A 226 -0.48 16.58 11.86
C LYS A 226 -0.69 15.11 11.52
N ILE A 227 0.38 14.38 11.17
CA ILE A 227 0.26 13.03 10.61
C ILE A 227 1.00 11.97 11.43
N ASN A 228 1.78 12.34 12.43
CA ASN A 228 2.57 11.38 13.21
C ASN A 228 1.68 10.50 14.09
N GLY A 229 1.64 9.21 13.79
CA GLY A 229 0.82 8.22 14.49
C GLY A 229 -0.66 8.23 14.07
N GLN A 230 -0.97 8.82 12.92
CA GLN A 230 -2.29 8.79 12.31
C GLN A 230 -2.42 7.57 11.38
#